data_36e2540a147c164c669231ed34f69652
#
_entry.id   36e2540a147c164c669231ed34f69652
#
_cell.length_a   1.000
_cell.length_b   1.000
_cell.length_c   1.000
_cell.angle_alpha   90.00
_cell.angle_beta   90.00
_cell.angle_gamma   90.00
#
_symmetry.space_group_name_H-M   'P 1'
#
loop_
_entity.id
_entity.type
_entity.pdbx_description
1 polymer ?
#
loop_
_entity_poly.entity_id
_entity_poly.type
_entity_poly.pdbx_seq_one_letter_code
_entity_poly.pdbx_strand_id
1 'polypeptide(L)'
;MTECDVRVDLSGKRALVTGASSGIGAAVASALASNGAMVWVNHPSGATLEAAEAVVTGIVEAGGKAQPIQADVSREADVLKMFATLASKPLDILVNNAGIAHSSPIEALEVDDFDRLMGVHLRGTFLCTRSALKIMYAQNSGRIINTASQLAYIGAPGFSHYTAAKGAILSFTRSLALEIGERPITANCVAPGATMTPILADVPDDILEGIRQNIPAGRIADVEDIVGAYLFLASDAAGHFRGQCLSPNGGDAFL
;
A
#
# COMPACT_ATOMS: atom_id res chain seq x y z
N MET A 1 -28.11 17.09 -16.21
CA MET A 1 -27.08 16.87 -15.19
C MET A 1 -26.99 15.37 -14.99
N THR A 2 -25.94 14.73 -15.47
CA THR A 2 -25.70 13.30 -15.20
C THR A 2 -25.35 13.18 -13.73
N GLU A 3 -26.13 12.38 -12.99
CA GLU A 3 -25.79 12.02 -11.61
C GLU A 3 -24.37 11.44 -11.61
N CYS A 4 -23.49 12.01 -10.81
CA CYS A 4 -22.15 11.46 -10.60
C CYS A 4 -22.29 10.29 -9.62
N ASP A 5 -22.54 9.09 -10.15
CA ASP A 5 -22.56 7.85 -9.37
C ASP A 5 -21.11 7.33 -9.23
N VAL A 6 -20.46 7.64 -8.12
CA VAL A 6 -19.10 7.15 -7.83
C VAL A 6 -19.19 5.71 -7.33
N ARG A 7 -19.47 4.78 -8.24
CA ARG A 7 -19.34 3.35 -7.97
C ARG A 7 -17.94 2.88 -8.36
N VAL A 8 -17.34 2.10 -7.49
CA VAL A 8 -16.10 1.40 -7.80
C VAL A 8 -16.48 0.02 -8.33
N ASP A 9 -16.28 -0.20 -9.62
CA ASP A 9 -16.42 -1.52 -10.25
C ASP A 9 -15.04 -1.95 -10.77
N LEU A 10 -14.52 -3.02 -10.17
CA LEU A 10 -13.23 -3.63 -10.54
C LEU A 10 -13.42 -5.01 -11.17
N SER A 11 -14.63 -5.31 -11.67
CA SER A 11 -14.95 -6.57 -12.34
C SER A 11 -13.98 -6.85 -13.49
N GLY A 12 -13.39 -8.04 -13.49
CA GLY A 12 -12.39 -8.45 -14.47
C GLY A 12 -10.99 -7.88 -14.27
N LYS A 13 -10.79 -6.95 -13.33
CA LYS A 13 -9.47 -6.41 -12.97
C LYS A 13 -8.67 -7.39 -12.13
N ARG A 14 -7.36 -7.27 -12.21
CA ARG A 14 -6.40 -8.05 -11.44
C ARG A 14 -5.49 -7.14 -10.64
N ALA A 15 -5.40 -7.40 -9.35
CA ALA A 15 -4.65 -6.61 -8.40
C ALA A 15 -3.56 -7.43 -7.70
N LEU A 16 -2.40 -6.83 -7.48
CA LEU A 16 -1.37 -7.32 -6.58
C LEU A 16 -1.27 -6.34 -5.40
N VAL A 17 -1.44 -6.85 -4.18
CA VAL A 17 -1.25 -6.07 -2.95
C VAL A 17 -0.06 -6.65 -2.19
N THR A 18 1.01 -5.87 -2.03
CA THR A 18 2.19 -6.31 -1.29
C THR A 18 2.01 -6.12 0.22
N GLY A 19 2.55 -7.06 1.03
CA GLY A 19 2.36 -7.04 2.48
C GLY A 19 0.89 -7.16 2.88
N ALA A 20 0.13 -8.02 2.20
CA ALA A 20 -1.31 -8.14 2.34
C ALA A 20 -1.76 -9.26 3.29
N SER A 21 -0.85 -9.87 4.06
CA SER A 21 -1.20 -10.89 5.06
C SER A 21 -1.81 -10.31 6.34
N SER A 22 -1.80 -8.98 6.53
CA SER A 22 -2.37 -8.32 7.71
C SER A 22 -2.61 -6.83 7.49
N GLY A 23 -3.25 -6.17 8.46
CA GLY A 23 -3.39 -4.71 8.56
C GLY A 23 -4.03 -4.06 7.33
N ILE A 24 -3.52 -2.88 6.94
CA ILE A 24 -4.04 -2.12 5.80
C ILE A 24 -4.00 -2.95 4.51
N GLY A 25 -2.92 -3.71 4.28
CA GLY A 25 -2.79 -4.52 3.07
C GLY A 25 -3.87 -5.58 2.93
N ALA A 26 -4.21 -6.27 4.02
CA ALA A 26 -5.29 -7.27 4.06
C ALA A 26 -6.66 -6.62 3.81
N ALA A 27 -6.93 -5.48 4.46
CA ALA A 27 -8.17 -4.74 4.28
C ALA A 27 -8.32 -4.23 2.83
N VAL A 28 -7.25 -3.70 2.24
CA VAL A 28 -7.22 -3.27 0.83
C VAL A 28 -7.45 -4.45 -0.11
N ALA A 29 -6.80 -5.60 0.13
CA ALA A 29 -7.01 -6.79 -0.68
C ALA A 29 -8.48 -7.24 -0.65
N SER A 30 -9.09 -7.29 0.54
CA SER A 30 -10.50 -7.63 0.73
C SER A 30 -11.42 -6.62 0.04
N ALA A 31 -11.16 -5.34 0.18
CA ALA A 31 -11.96 -4.28 -0.45
C ALA A 31 -11.89 -4.32 -1.98
N LEU A 32 -10.70 -4.52 -2.57
CA LEU A 32 -10.55 -4.69 -4.02
C LEU A 32 -11.32 -5.92 -4.53
N ALA A 33 -11.24 -7.04 -3.80
CA ALA A 33 -11.94 -8.26 -4.16
C ALA A 33 -13.47 -8.13 -4.05
N SER A 34 -13.98 -7.45 -3.02
CA SER A 34 -15.41 -7.16 -2.83
C SER A 34 -15.98 -6.27 -3.94
N ASN A 35 -15.12 -5.48 -4.61
CA ASN A 35 -15.46 -4.67 -5.77
C ASN A 35 -15.19 -5.40 -7.12
N GLY A 36 -14.96 -6.71 -7.09
CA GLY A 36 -14.91 -7.57 -8.29
C GLY A 36 -13.50 -7.89 -8.82
N ALA A 37 -12.44 -7.38 -8.20
CA ALA A 37 -11.08 -7.71 -8.63
C ALA A 37 -10.68 -9.14 -8.22
N MET A 38 -9.82 -9.77 -9.04
CA MET A 38 -9.03 -10.92 -8.61
C MET A 38 -7.76 -10.41 -7.95
N VAL A 39 -7.47 -10.82 -6.71
CA VAL A 39 -6.38 -10.24 -5.91
C VAL A 39 -5.31 -11.27 -5.59
N TRP A 40 -4.04 -10.93 -5.85
CA TRP A 40 -2.90 -11.62 -5.27
C TRP A 40 -2.52 -10.99 -3.93
N VAL A 41 -2.62 -11.80 -2.89
CA VAL A 41 -2.28 -11.46 -1.51
C VAL A 41 -0.81 -11.79 -1.29
N ASN A 42 0.08 -10.80 -1.41
CA ASN A 42 1.51 -11.05 -1.22
C ASN A 42 1.88 -11.10 0.27
N HIS A 43 2.75 -12.05 0.59
CA HIS A 43 3.37 -12.22 1.90
C HIS A 43 4.87 -12.51 1.76
N PRO A 44 5.74 -12.12 2.73
CA PRO A 44 7.18 -12.18 2.53
C PRO A 44 7.80 -13.58 2.71
N SER A 45 7.22 -14.46 3.53
CA SER A 45 7.86 -15.71 3.93
C SER A 45 6.88 -16.82 4.29
N GLY A 46 7.37 -18.04 4.47
CA GLY A 46 6.55 -19.15 4.98
C GLY A 46 5.93 -18.89 6.35
N ALA A 47 6.58 -18.09 7.20
CA ALA A 47 6.03 -17.73 8.53
C ALA A 47 4.75 -16.88 8.46
N THR A 48 4.50 -16.22 7.34
CA THR A 48 3.30 -15.39 7.11
C THR A 48 2.30 -16.04 6.16
N LEU A 49 2.53 -17.29 5.76
CA LEU A 49 1.67 -18.02 4.82
C LEU A 49 0.26 -18.23 5.41
N GLU A 50 0.17 -18.74 6.62
CA GLU A 50 -1.11 -18.99 7.30
C GLU A 50 -1.96 -17.71 7.39
N ALA A 51 -1.35 -16.58 7.74
CA ALA A 51 -2.05 -15.31 7.78
C ALA A 51 -2.53 -14.85 6.38
N ALA A 52 -1.71 -15.07 5.34
CA ALA A 52 -2.12 -14.75 3.97
C ALA A 52 -3.25 -15.67 3.48
N GLU A 53 -3.20 -16.95 3.82
CA GLU A 53 -4.26 -17.92 3.50
C GLU A 53 -5.57 -17.60 4.24
N ALA A 54 -5.50 -17.13 5.48
CA ALA A 54 -6.67 -16.67 6.22
C ALA A 54 -7.35 -15.47 5.52
N VAL A 55 -6.57 -14.49 5.04
CA VAL A 55 -7.10 -13.38 4.24
C VAL A 55 -7.75 -13.86 2.95
N VAL A 56 -7.09 -14.78 2.23
CA VAL A 56 -7.63 -15.37 1.00
C VAL A 56 -8.93 -16.12 1.27
N THR A 57 -8.98 -16.92 2.33
CA THR A 57 -10.19 -17.66 2.74
C THR A 57 -11.34 -16.71 3.01
N GLY A 58 -11.13 -15.67 3.82
CA GLY A 58 -12.16 -14.66 4.11
C GLY A 58 -12.67 -13.96 2.85
N ILE A 59 -11.79 -13.64 1.89
CA ILE A 59 -12.18 -13.06 0.61
C ILE A 59 -13.05 -14.04 -0.20
N VAL A 60 -12.67 -15.32 -0.26
CA VAL A 60 -13.39 -16.34 -1.03
C VAL A 60 -14.75 -16.66 -0.39
N GLU A 61 -14.82 -16.75 0.92
CA GLU A 61 -16.08 -16.95 1.66
C GLU A 61 -17.06 -15.79 1.48
N ALA A 62 -16.53 -14.56 1.31
CA ALA A 62 -17.32 -13.38 0.96
C ALA A 62 -17.69 -13.30 -0.54
N GLY A 63 -17.37 -14.33 -1.34
CA GLY A 63 -17.69 -14.39 -2.77
C GLY A 63 -16.67 -13.71 -3.69
N GLY A 64 -15.57 -13.19 -3.17
CA GLY A 64 -14.48 -12.60 -3.93
C GLY A 64 -13.51 -13.63 -4.51
N LYS A 65 -12.44 -13.15 -5.17
CA LYS A 65 -11.39 -13.99 -5.77
C LYS A 65 -10.02 -13.53 -5.30
N ALA A 66 -9.28 -14.41 -4.65
CA ALA A 66 -7.91 -14.14 -4.22
C ALA A 66 -7.03 -15.38 -4.28
N GLN A 67 -5.71 -15.17 -4.30
CA GLN A 67 -4.69 -16.20 -4.19
C GLN A 67 -3.49 -15.67 -3.41
N PRO A 68 -2.85 -16.46 -2.55
CA PRO A 68 -1.62 -16.04 -1.89
C PRO A 68 -0.46 -16.09 -2.89
N ILE A 69 0.52 -15.20 -2.70
CA ILE A 69 1.77 -15.21 -3.47
C ILE A 69 2.94 -14.81 -2.58
N GLN A 70 3.92 -15.68 -2.47
CA GLN A 70 5.09 -15.41 -1.64
C GLN A 70 6.18 -14.65 -2.40
N ALA A 71 6.63 -13.54 -1.82
CA ALA A 71 7.84 -12.83 -2.22
C ALA A 71 8.27 -11.85 -1.13
N ASP A 72 9.53 -11.84 -0.76
CA ASP A 72 10.13 -10.74 -0.02
C ASP A 72 10.42 -9.60 -1.01
N VAL A 73 9.68 -8.51 -0.89
CA VAL A 73 9.77 -7.36 -1.83
C VAL A 73 11.14 -6.66 -1.79
N SER A 74 11.90 -6.81 -0.70
CA SER A 74 13.26 -6.26 -0.59
C SER A 74 14.28 -7.02 -1.44
N ARG A 75 13.92 -8.22 -1.91
CA ARG A 75 14.81 -9.12 -2.67
C ARG A 75 14.41 -9.16 -4.14
N GLU A 76 15.28 -8.65 -5.01
CA GLU A 76 15.00 -8.60 -6.45
C GLU A 76 14.66 -9.96 -7.05
N ALA A 77 15.36 -11.02 -6.65
CA ALA A 77 15.12 -12.37 -7.16
C ALA A 77 13.69 -12.86 -6.83
N ASP A 78 13.19 -12.57 -5.62
CA ASP A 78 11.86 -12.96 -5.20
C ASP A 78 10.79 -12.17 -5.97
N VAL A 79 11.00 -10.85 -6.15
CA VAL A 79 10.12 -10.01 -6.96
C VAL A 79 10.07 -10.49 -8.40
N LEU A 80 11.21 -10.78 -9.02
CA LEU A 80 11.25 -11.29 -10.40
C LEU A 80 10.50 -12.63 -10.52
N LYS A 81 10.66 -13.55 -9.55
CA LYS A 81 9.94 -14.82 -9.51
C LYS A 81 8.43 -14.60 -9.36
N MET A 82 8.01 -13.72 -8.46
CA MET A 82 6.61 -13.34 -8.27
C MET A 82 6.02 -12.81 -9.58
N PHE A 83 6.65 -11.84 -10.22
CA PHE A 83 6.15 -11.27 -11.46
C PHE A 83 6.21 -12.22 -12.65
N ALA A 84 7.12 -13.20 -12.68
CA ALA A 84 7.11 -14.26 -13.69
C ALA A 84 5.84 -15.12 -13.60
N THR A 85 5.34 -15.38 -12.38
CA THR A 85 4.06 -16.08 -12.16
C THR A 85 2.87 -15.26 -12.67
N LEU A 86 2.96 -13.93 -12.63
CA LEU A 86 1.91 -13.01 -13.08
C LEU A 86 1.98 -12.71 -14.59
N ALA A 87 3.13 -12.88 -15.23
CA ALA A 87 3.43 -12.37 -16.57
C ALA A 87 2.51 -12.87 -17.70
N SER A 88 1.85 -14.03 -17.52
CA SER A 88 0.88 -14.58 -18.49
C SER A 88 -0.50 -13.94 -18.42
N LYS A 89 -0.71 -12.98 -17.52
CA LYS A 89 -2.01 -12.37 -17.21
C LYS A 89 -1.86 -10.84 -17.09
N PRO A 90 -2.90 -10.06 -17.44
CA PRO A 90 -2.89 -8.63 -17.15
C PRO A 90 -2.71 -8.35 -15.65
N LEU A 91 -2.04 -7.25 -15.33
CA LEU A 91 -1.98 -6.68 -13.99
C LEU A 91 -2.50 -5.25 -14.06
N ASP A 92 -3.72 -5.06 -13.60
CA ASP A 92 -4.41 -3.76 -13.69
C ASP A 92 -4.05 -2.84 -12.54
N ILE A 93 -3.85 -3.39 -11.33
CA ILE A 93 -3.65 -2.64 -10.10
C ILE A 93 -2.45 -3.21 -9.34
N LEU A 94 -1.48 -2.35 -9.03
CA LEU A 94 -0.42 -2.63 -8.08
C LEU A 94 -0.59 -1.74 -6.84
N VAL A 95 -0.70 -2.36 -5.67
CA VAL A 95 -0.65 -1.66 -4.37
C VAL A 95 0.67 -2.02 -3.69
N ASN A 96 1.60 -1.09 -3.66
CA ASN A 96 2.84 -1.19 -2.90
C ASN A 96 2.56 -0.79 -1.44
N ASN A 97 2.18 -1.77 -0.62
CA ASN A 97 1.83 -1.56 0.77
C ASN A 97 2.83 -2.20 1.75
N ALA A 98 3.61 -3.18 1.32
CA ALA A 98 4.58 -3.85 2.19
C ALA A 98 5.41 -2.84 3.00
N GLY A 99 5.49 -3.05 4.30
CA GLY A 99 6.20 -2.16 5.20
C GLY A 99 6.43 -2.81 6.55
N ILE A 100 7.42 -2.29 7.25
CA ILE A 100 7.77 -2.61 8.63
C ILE A 100 7.90 -1.31 9.42
N ALA A 101 7.74 -1.36 10.73
CA ALA A 101 7.98 -0.24 11.60
C ALA A 101 8.89 -0.67 12.75
N HIS A 102 9.78 0.23 13.10
CA HIS A 102 10.70 0.10 14.22
C HIS A 102 11.00 1.51 14.71
N SER A 103 11.03 1.70 16.00
CA SER A 103 11.39 2.99 16.62
C SER A 103 12.78 2.89 17.23
N SER A 104 13.66 3.82 16.88
CA SER A 104 14.99 3.95 17.49
C SER A 104 15.44 5.40 17.42
N PRO A 105 16.01 5.98 18.52
CA PRO A 105 16.73 7.23 18.43
C PRO A 105 17.83 7.16 17.39
N ILE A 106 18.12 8.28 16.70
CA ILE A 106 19.04 8.27 15.57
C ILE A 106 20.45 7.80 15.91
N GLU A 107 20.92 8.15 17.12
CA GLU A 107 22.23 7.77 17.63
C GLU A 107 22.35 6.28 18.01
N ALA A 108 21.21 5.59 18.19
CA ALA A 108 21.14 4.17 18.53
C ALA A 108 20.58 3.31 17.38
N LEU A 109 20.27 3.93 16.25
CA LEU A 109 19.74 3.21 15.08
C LEU A 109 20.86 2.43 14.39
N GLU A 110 20.77 1.12 14.42
CA GLU A 110 21.71 0.24 13.71
C GLU A 110 21.57 0.38 12.19
N VAL A 111 22.69 0.31 11.48
CA VAL A 111 22.71 0.43 10.01
C VAL A 111 21.92 -0.69 9.35
N ASP A 112 21.97 -1.89 9.89
CA ASP A 112 21.23 -3.05 9.37
C ASP A 112 19.71 -2.85 9.48
N ASP A 113 19.23 -2.21 10.54
CA ASP A 113 17.81 -1.87 10.70
C ASP A 113 17.38 -0.77 9.73
N PHE A 114 18.24 0.24 9.54
CA PHE A 114 18.03 1.27 8.53
C PHE A 114 17.95 0.64 7.13
N ASP A 115 18.93 -0.19 6.73
CA ASP A 115 18.99 -0.81 5.42
C ASP A 115 17.83 -1.78 5.18
N ARG A 116 17.44 -2.54 6.20
CA ARG A 116 16.29 -3.43 6.16
C ARG A 116 14.99 -2.66 5.90
N LEU A 117 14.78 -1.56 6.63
CA LEU A 117 13.59 -0.73 6.46
C LEU A 117 13.56 -0.08 5.08
N MET A 118 14.65 0.54 4.64
CA MET A 118 14.77 1.11 3.29
C MET A 118 14.59 0.05 2.21
N GLY A 119 15.11 -1.16 2.45
CA GLY A 119 14.97 -2.33 1.59
C GLY A 119 13.52 -2.72 1.36
N VAL A 120 12.73 -2.84 2.41
CA VAL A 120 11.32 -3.22 2.31
C VAL A 120 10.49 -2.08 1.70
N HIS A 121 10.63 -0.86 2.22
CA HIS A 121 9.75 0.26 1.84
C HIS A 121 10.10 0.83 0.46
N LEU A 122 11.31 1.38 0.31
CA LEU A 122 11.68 2.12 -0.91
C LEU A 122 12.12 1.19 -2.03
N ARG A 123 13.08 0.31 -1.75
CA ARG A 123 13.56 -0.64 -2.76
C ARG A 123 12.47 -1.61 -3.19
N GLY A 124 11.63 -2.10 -2.26
CA GLY A 124 10.50 -2.97 -2.56
C GLY A 124 9.48 -2.28 -3.47
N THR A 125 9.09 -1.04 -3.15
CA THR A 125 8.23 -0.22 -4.00
C THR A 125 8.82 -0.05 -5.41
N PHE A 126 10.11 0.27 -5.51
CA PHE A 126 10.80 0.39 -6.81
C PHE A 126 10.79 -0.92 -7.59
N LEU A 127 11.18 -2.04 -6.98
CA LEU A 127 11.29 -3.34 -7.67
C LEU A 127 9.93 -3.84 -8.19
N CYS A 128 8.89 -3.74 -7.36
CA CYS A 128 7.53 -4.11 -7.75
C CYS A 128 6.99 -3.19 -8.85
N THR A 129 7.16 -1.87 -8.71
CA THR A 129 6.74 -0.89 -9.71
C THR A 129 7.44 -1.12 -11.06
N ARG A 130 8.77 -1.30 -11.06
CA ARG A 130 9.56 -1.59 -12.28
C ARG A 130 9.06 -2.84 -13.01
N SER A 131 8.71 -3.87 -12.25
CA SER A 131 8.21 -5.12 -12.83
C SER A 131 6.78 -5.00 -13.33
N ALA A 132 5.90 -4.31 -12.59
CA ALA A 132 4.52 -4.04 -12.99
C ALA A 132 4.44 -3.18 -14.26
N LEU A 133 5.28 -2.15 -14.37
CA LEU A 133 5.29 -1.27 -15.54
C LEU A 133 5.59 -2.00 -16.84
N LYS A 134 6.40 -3.06 -16.84
CA LYS A 134 6.62 -3.88 -18.05
C LYS A 134 5.31 -4.49 -18.56
N ILE A 135 4.45 -4.96 -17.65
CA ILE A 135 3.13 -5.51 -17.99
C ILE A 135 2.18 -4.37 -18.37
N MET A 136 2.11 -3.31 -17.55
CA MET A 136 1.21 -2.19 -17.75
C MET A 136 1.50 -1.41 -19.03
N TYR A 137 2.76 -1.26 -19.44
CA TYR A 137 3.12 -0.65 -20.73
C TYR A 137 2.69 -1.52 -21.91
N ALA A 138 2.87 -2.85 -21.82
CA ALA A 138 2.46 -3.76 -22.88
C ALA A 138 0.93 -3.78 -23.07
N GLN A 139 0.16 -3.69 -22.00
CA GLN A 139 -1.32 -3.64 -22.02
C GLN A 139 -1.88 -2.22 -22.18
N ASN A 140 -1.03 -1.18 -22.12
CA ASN A 140 -1.37 0.24 -22.17
C ASN A 140 -2.47 0.63 -21.16
N SER A 141 -2.41 0.11 -19.94
CA SER A 141 -3.30 0.48 -18.83
C SER A 141 -2.70 0.05 -17.48
N GLY A 142 -3.05 0.75 -16.39
CA GLY A 142 -2.62 0.37 -15.06
C GLY A 142 -2.91 1.41 -13.99
N ARG A 143 -2.93 0.96 -12.74
CA ARG A 143 -3.03 1.78 -11.53
C ARG A 143 -1.95 1.36 -10.56
N ILE A 144 -1.09 2.28 -10.19
CA ILE A 144 -0.03 2.08 -9.18
C ILE A 144 -0.38 2.95 -7.98
N ILE A 145 -0.50 2.32 -6.81
CA ILE A 145 -0.85 2.98 -5.56
C ILE A 145 0.23 2.64 -4.55
N ASN A 146 0.97 3.65 -4.12
CA ASN A 146 2.07 3.50 -3.18
C ASN A 146 1.64 3.94 -1.77
N THR A 147 1.89 3.12 -0.76
CA THR A 147 1.57 3.44 0.62
C THR A 147 2.69 4.27 1.24
N ALA A 148 2.44 5.57 1.37
CA ALA A 148 3.25 6.50 2.13
C ALA A 148 2.86 6.48 3.63
N SER A 149 2.90 7.61 4.29
CA SER A 149 2.44 7.86 5.67
C SER A 149 2.30 9.35 5.89
N GLN A 150 1.39 9.78 6.77
CA GLN A 150 1.39 11.16 7.25
C GLN A 150 2.72 11.56 7.88
N LEU A 151 3.44 10.60 8.49
CA LEU A 151 4.76 10.87 9.09
C LEU A 151 5.80 11.33 8.07
N ALA A 152 5.59 11.10 6.78
CA ALA A 152 6.44 11.67 5.72
C ALA A 152 6.39 13.21 5.67
N TYR A 153 5.38 13.82 6.26
CA TYR A 153 5.16 15.28 6.29
C TYR A 153 5.46 15.88 7.66
N ILE A 154 5.05 15.22 8.74
CA ILE A 154 5.17 15.78 10.09
C ILE A 154 6.34 15.21 10.89
N GLY A 155 6.88 14.05 10.49
CA GLY A 155 7.92 13.35 11.25
C GLY A 155 7.41 12.75 12.56
N ALA A 156 8.29 12.00 13.24
CA ALA A 156 8.08 11.57 14.62
C ALA A 156 9.43 11.22 15.25
N PRO A 157 9.64 11.47 16.56
CA PRO A 157 10.83 11.03 17.27
C PRO A 157 11.03 9.51 17.14
N GLY A 158 12.26 9.06 16.90
CA GLY A 158 12.59 7.65 16.74
C GLY A 158 12.23 7.04 15.37
N PHE A 159 11.64 7.79 14.44
CA PHE A 159 11.20 7.31 13.13
C PHE A 159 11.91 7.95 11.95
N SER A 160 13.12 8.49 12.14
CA SER A 160 13.86 9.21 11.09
C SER A 160 14.04 8.38 9.80
N HIS A 161 14.39 7.10 9.91
CA HIS A 161 14.53 6.16 8.79
C HIS A 161 13.16 5.85 8.12
N TYR A 162 12.10 5.68 8.93
CA TYR A 162 10.76 5.44 8.43
C TYR A 162 10.22 6.66 7.67
N THR A 163 10.34 7.86 8.23
CA THR A 163 9.90 9.09 7.59
C THR A 163 10.69 9.39 6.33
N ALA A 164 12.00 9.09 6.32
CA ALA A 164 12.84 9.19 5.13
C ALA A 164 12.34 8.25 4.03
N ALA A 165 12.06 6.96 4.35
CA ALA A 165 11.54 6.00 3.39
C ALA A 165 10.17 6.42 2.82
N LYS A 166 9.25 6.88 3.69
CA LYS A 166 7.91 7.30 3.29
C LYS A 166 7.93 8.62 2.51
N GLY A 167 8.81 9.55 2.84
CA GLY A 167 9.08 10.76 2.06
C GLY A 167 9.66 10.46 0.68
N ALA A 168 10.60 9.50 0.62
CA ALA A 168 11.16 9.04 -0.64
C ALA A 168 10.09 8.40 -1.57
N ILE A 169 9.13 7.66 -1.02
CA ILE A 169 8.02 7.09 -1.79
C ILE A 169 7.16 8.19 -2.42
N LEU A 170 6.88 9.29 -1.71
CA LEU A 170 6.14 10.44 -2.27
C LEU A 170 6.89 11.04 -3.47
N SER A 171 8.19 11.32 -3.30
CA SER A 171 9.02 11.91 -4.35
C SER A 171 9.18 10.95 -5.55
N PHE A 172 9.38 9.66 -5.29
CA PHE A 172 9.42 8.61 -6.31
C PHE A 172 8.11 8.59 -7.12
N THR A 173 6.96 8.65 -6.46
CA THR A 173 5.65 8.61 -7.12
C THR A 173 5.42 9.81 -8.03
N ARG A 174 5.85 11.01 -7.61
CA ARG A 174 5.76 12.23 -8.42
C ARG A 174 6.58 12.12 -9.69
N SER A 175 7.84 11.69 -9.58
CA SER A 175 8.73 11.47 -10.73
C SER A 175 8.18 10.40 -11.66
N LEU A 176 7.70 9.29 -11.11
CA LEU A 176 7.09 8.21 -11.86
C LEU A 176 5.86 8.66 -12.65
N ALA A 177 4.99 9.49 -12.05
CA ALA A 177 3.81 10.01 -12.73
C ALA A 177 4.18 10.88 -13.95
N LEU A 178 5.24 11.67 -13.84
CA LEU A 178 5.78 12.45 -14.97
C LEU A 178 6.38 11.56 -16.05
N GLU A 179 7.12 10.52 -15.67
CA GLU A 179 7.72 9.56 -16.61
C GLU A 179 6.67 8.74 -17.38
N ILE A 180 5.59 8.33 -16.71
CA ILE A 180 4.46 7.65 -17.34
C ILE A 180 3.82 8.53 -18.43
N GLY A 181 3.73 9.83 -18.19
CA GLY A 181 3.27 10.82 -19.16
C GLY A 181 1.81 10.63 -19.56
N GLU A 182 1.55 10.62 -20.88
CA GLU A 182 0.19 10.57 -21.46
C GLU A 182 -0.47 9.18 -21.44
N ARG A 183 0.28 8.14 -21.06
CA ARG A 183 -0.28 6.76 -21.04
C ARG A 183 -1.45 6.66 -20.07
N PRO A 184 -2.44 5.80 -20.35
CA PRO A 184 -3.58 5.58 -19.44
C PRO A 184 -3.21 4.73 -18.22
N ILE A 185 -2.06 5.08 -17.62
CA ILE A 185 -1.52 4.50 -16.39
C ILE A 185 -1.38 5.63 -15.38
N THR A 186 -1.78 5.40 -14.13
CA THR A 186 -1.62 6.39 -13.06
C THR A 186 -0.73 5.85 -11.95
N ALA A 187 0.03 6.74 -11.32
CA ALA A 187 0.79 6.45 -10.11
C ALA A 187 0.46 7.52 -9.06
N ASN A 188 -0.01 7.07 -7.88
CA ASN A 188 -0.43 7.93 -6.79
C ASN A 188 -0.04 7.32 -5.44
N CYS A 189 -0.17 8.10 -4.37
CA CYS A 189 0.06 7.66 -3.00
C CYS A 189 -1.21 7.68 -2.17
N VAL A 190 -1.25 6.80 -1.17
CA VAL A 190 -2.07 6.98 0.03
C VAL A 190 -1.11 7.17 1.21
N ALA A 191 -1.37 8.18 2.04
CA ALA A 191 -0.59 8.48 3.26
C ALA A 191 -1.50 8.34 4.49
N PRO A 192 -1.71 7.13 5.01
CA PRO A 192 -2.54 6.92 6.18
C PRO A 192 -2.03 7.68 7.41
N GLY A 193 -2.97 8.08 8.26
CA GLY A 193 -2.71 8.45 9.64
C GLY A 193 -2.47 7.24 10.54
N ALA A 194 -2.44 7.47 11.85
CA ALA A 194 -2.41 6.39 12.82
C ALA A 194 -3.63 5.47 12.61
N THR A 195 -3.37 4.19 12.39
CA THR A 195 -4.38 3.19 12.03
C THR A 195 -4.20 1.93 12.86
N MET A 196 -5.26 1.43 13.46
CA MET A 196 -5.26 0.20 14.27
C MET A 196 -4.90 -1.00 13.39
N THR A 197 -3.68 -1.47 13.54
CA THR A 197 -3.08 -2.58 12.80
C THR A 197 -2.16 -3.35 13.74
N PRO A 198 -1.68 -4.54 13.37
CA PRO A 198 -0.68 -5.24 14.18
C PRO A 198 0.58 -4.41 14.52
N ILE A 199 0.90 -3.40 13.71
CA ILE A 199 2.03 -2.48 13.97
C ILE A 199 1.78 -1.63 15.24
N LEU A 200 0.52 -1.27 15.53
CA LEU A 200 0.17 -0.50 16.74
C LEU A 200 -0.31 -1.38 17.90
N ALA A 201 -0.52 -2.69 17.70
CA ALA A 201 -1.09 -3.56 18.72
C ALA A 201 -0.23 -3.69 19.99
N ASP A 202 1.09 -3.55 19.84
CA ASP A 202 2.04 -3.66 20.94
C ASP A 202 2.44 -2.28 21.51
N VAL A 203 1.81 -1.18 21.05
CA VAL A 203 2.09 0.17 21.55
C VAL A 203 1.34 0.37 22.87
N PRO A 204 2.00 0.86 23.94
CA PRO A 204 1.37 1.11 25.23
C PRO A 204 0.16 2.05 25.14
N ASP A 205 -0.86 1.79 25.99
CA ASP A 205 -2.14 2.52 25.97
C ASP A 205 -1.98 4.04 26.20
N ASP A 206 -1.03 4.46 27.03
CA ASP A 206 -0.74 5.87 27.30
C ASP A 206 -0.19 6.59 26.06
N ILE A 207 0.61 5.89 25.24
CA ILE A 207 1.11 6.41 23.96
C ILE A 207 -0.04 6.46 22.94
N LEU A 208 -0.87 5.41 22.86
CA LEU A 208 -2.05 5.40 21.98
C LEU A 208 -3.02 6.53 22.34
N GLU A 209 -3.24 6.79 23.64
CA GLU A 209 -4.07 7.90 24.09
C GLU A 209 -3.46 9.26 23.68
N GLY A 210 -2.14 9.42 23.79
CA GLY A 210 -1.44 10.63 23.31
C GLY A 210 -1.60 10.83 21.80
N ILE A 211 -1.52 9.76 21.02
CA ILE A 211 -1.78 9.81 19.58
C ILE A 211 -3.23 10.23 19.31
N ARG A 212 -4.20 9.60 19.99
CA ARG A 212 -5.63 9.88 19.83
C ARG A 212 -5.97 11.34 20.10
N GLN A 213 -5.37 11.94 21.14
CA GLN A 213 -5.63 13.33 21.52
C GLN A 213 -5.18 14.35 20.49
N ASN A 214 -4.20 14.01 19.65
CA ASN A 214 -3.71 14.87 18.57
C ASN A 214 -4.59 14.79 17.31
N ILE A 215 -5.43 13.76 17.18
CA ILE A 215 -6.27 13.56 15.99
C ILE A 215 -7.57 14.33 16.14
N PRO A 216 -7.88 15.36 15.32
CA PRO A 216 -9.13 16.13 15.40
C PRO A 216 -10.39 15.28 15.31
N ALA A 217 -10.36 14.14 14.58
CA ALA A 217 -11.46 13.19 14.53
C ALA A 217 -11.71 12.45 15.87
N GLY A 218 -10.86 12.63 16.88
CA GLY A 218 -11.01 12.09 18.23
C GLY A 218 -10.77 10.59 18.38
N ARG A 219 -10.27 9.92 17.35
CA ARG A 219 -9.96 8.49 17.35
C ARG A 219 -8.81 8.13 16.41
N ILE A 220 -8.13 7.05 16.74
CA ILE A 220 -7.23 6.36 15.79
C ILE A 220 -8.13 5.71 14.71
N ALA A 221 -7.70 5.73 13.46
CA ALA A 221 -8.46 5.16 12.36
C ALA A 221 -8.50 3.62 12.45
N ASP A 222 -9.61 3.04 12.02
CA ASP A 222 -9.68 1.62 11.66
C ASP A 222 -9.22 1.44 10.21
N VAL A 223 -8.87 0.21 9.80
CA VAL A 223 -8.39 -0.03 8.43
C VAL A 223 -9.46 0.30 7.38
N GLU A 224 -10.73 0.22 7.72
CA GLU A 224 -11.89 0.57 6.89
C GLU A 224 -11.92 2.06 6.53
N ASP A 225 -11.45 2.93 7.40
CA ASP A 225 -11.35 4.38 7.13
C ASP A 225 -10.34 4.68 6.01
N ILE A 226 -9.38 3.78 5.83
CA ILE A 226 -8.26 3.96 4.91
C ILE A 226 -8.56 3.40 3.52
N VAL A 227 -9.27 2.26 3.42
CA VAL A 227 -9.46 1.53 2.16
C VAL A 227 -10.18 2.34 1.08
N GLY A 228 -11.06 3.28 1.46
CA GLY A 228 -11.77 4.13 0.51
C GLY A 228 -10.84 4.91 -0.42
N ALA A 229 -9.70 5.39 0.09
CA ALA A 229 -8.70 6.09 -0.72
C ALA A 229 -8.04 5.16 -1.76
N TYR A 230 -7.77 3.92 -1.40
CA TYR A 230 -7.22 2.93 -2.34
C TYR A 230 -8.24 2.53 -3.40
N LEU A 231 -9.51 2.30 -3.03
CA LEU A 231 -10.58 1.99 -3.97
C LEU A 231 -10.76 3.11 -4.99
N PHE A 232 -10.80 4.36 -4.52
CA PHE A 232 -10.90 5.51 -5.42
C PHE A 232 -9.73 5.55 -6.41
N LEU A 233 -8.48 5.45 -5.93
CA LEU A 233 -7.30 5.49 -6.79
C LEU A 233 -7.19 4.27 -7.72
N ALA A 234 -7.77 3.13 -7.37
CA ALA A 234 -7.86 1.94 -8.22
C ALA A 234 -8.92 2.06 -9.32
N SER A 235 -9.90 2.92 -9.14
CA SER A 235 -11.05 3.10 -10.05
C SER A 235 -10.73 3.98 -11.26
N ASP A 236 -11.64 3.96 -12.23
CA ASP A 236 -11.56 4.85 -13.39
C ASP A 236 -11.85 6.31 -13.04
N ALA A 237 -12.55 6.58 -11.93
CA ALA A 237 -12.79 7.93 -11.43
C ALA A 237 -11.49 8.70 -11.10
N ALA A 238 -10.40 7.97 -10.78
CA ALA A 238 -9.09 8.55 -10.50
C ALA A 238 -8.22 8.75 -11.76
N GLY A 239 -8.74 8.61 -12.97
CA GLY A 239 -7.97 8.66 -14.21
C GLY A 239 -7.16 9.96 -14.42
N HIS A 240 -7.60 11.07 -13.83
CA HIS A 240 -6.89 12.36 -13.87
C HIS A 240 -5.98 12.61 -12.66
N PHE A 241 -5.97 11.72 -11.66
CA PHE A 241 -5.06 11.80 -10.51
C PHE A 241 -3.70 11.21 -10.91
N ARG A 242 -2.65 12.03 -10.88
CA ARG A 242 -1.28 11.65 -11.24
C ARG A 242 -0.29 12.29 -10.28
N GLY A 243 0.50 11.48 -9.60
CA GLY A 243 1.49 11.94 -8.61
C GLY A 243 0.87 12.54 -7.35
N GLN A 244 -0.44 12.35 -7.13
CA GLN A 244 -1.15 12.88 -5.98
C GLN A 244 -1.01 11.98 -4.75
N CYS A 245 -1.27 12.56 -3.58
CA CYS A 245 -1.31 11.83 -2.33
C CYS A 245 -2.63 12.09 -1.60
N LEU A 246 -3.39 11.04 -1.33
CA LEU A 246 -4.58 11.11 -0.47
C LEU A 246 -4.17 10.72 0.96
N SER A 247 -4.54 11.53 1.94
CA SER A 247 -4.14 11.31 3.34
C SER A 247 -5.35 11.19 4.26
N PRO A 248 -5.94 9.98 4.38
CA PRO A 248 -6.97 9.71 5.39
C PRO A 248 -6.31 9.60 6.77
N ASN A 249 -6.31 10.70 7.53
CA ASN A 249 -5.58 10.84 8.81
C ASN A 249 -6.41 11.47 9.93
N GLY A 250 -7.71 11.69 9.73
CA GLY A 250 -8.58 12.29 10.74
C GLY A 250 -8.29 13.76 11.06
N GLY A 251 -7.47 14.44 10.26
CA GLY A 251 -7.06 15.83 10.46
C GLY A 251 -5.77 16.00 11.27
N ASP A 252 -5.04 14.92 11.55
CA ASP A 252 -3.77 14.95 12.29
C ASP A 252 -2.64 15.65 11.51
N ALA A 253 -2.71 15.64 10.18
CA ALA A 253 -1.77 16.34 9.32
C ALA A 253 -2.47 16.95 8.10
N PHE A 254 -2.04 18.15 7.71
CA PHE A 254 -2.44 18.81 6.47
C PHE A 254 -1.27 18.78 5.49
N LEU A 255 -1.53 18.37 4.23
CA LEU A 255 -0.50 18.11 3.21
C LEU A 255 -0.44 19.20 2.16
#